data_b73a53f03df54d1abcccfdf3fa48d55b
#
_entry.id   b73a53f03df54d1abcccfdf3fa48d55b
#
_cell.length_a   1.000
_cell.length_b   1.000
_cell.length_c   1.000
_cell.angle_alpha   90.00
_cell.angle_beta   90.00
_cell.angle_gamma   90.00
#
_symmetry.space_group_name_H-M   'P 1'
#
loop_
_entity.id
_entity.type
_entity.pdbx_description
1 polymer ?
#
loop_
_entity_poly.entity_id
_entity_poly.type
_entity_poly.pdbx_seq_one_letter_code
_entity_poly.pdbx_strand_id
1 'polypeptide(L)'
;MDLTFQFDSIDDALSDLKAGRSIVVVDDENRENEGDLICAAQFATPDMINFMAVEARGLICLAMMGDRLDELELPLMVSSHSFEDSSEQTAFTVSIDGALHLGVTTGISADDRAKTIQIAINPQAKPSDLRRPGHIFPLRAREGGVLKRAGHTEAGVDLARLAGLYPSGVICEIQNPDGSMARLPELVTYSKERNLKIISIADLISYRLQHERFIRRETVADLPSQFGQFKIYAYRNLLDNSEHIALVKGDPATFAQQPIMVRVHSECLTGDALGSLRCDCRMQLQAALKMIEAAGEGVVVYLRQEGRGIGLVNKLKAYALQDMGLDTVEANQKLGFPADQRNYGIGAQILNDIGVKQFRLITNNPRKIAGLKGYDLEMVDRVPLLIEATSYNVDYLATKAQKLGHLLLQTYLVTVAIQWQDEPHSVTERYDRLEKLRHLTTAHDLLLQEEARPMAIALFGKSSLTFHLGLDQANVAAADWYQDCTHPYVLAIGQILDNLATWSTVQQLEFLVSPGGDPFTNLQVKLHRQLFRLDEANGETLRPSELCGQLETQRIYVFSRHTPAD
;
A
#
# COMPACT_ATOMS: atom_id res chain seq x y z
N MET A 1 -24.48 4.60 19.35
CA MET A 1 -24.50 5.71 18.38
C MET A 1 -23.07 5.86 17.87
N ASP A 2 -22.73 5.12 16.82
CA ASP A 2 -21.45 5.29 16.11
C ASP A 2 -21.58 6.51 15.19
N LEU A 3 -21.34 7.68 15.74
CA LEU A 3 -20.99 8.85 14.95
C LEU A 3 -19.48 8.69 14.66
N THR A 4 -19.13 8.25 13.47
CA THR A 4 -17.75 8.31 12.98
C THR A 4 -17.28 9.74 13.09
N PHE A 5 -16.40 10.01 14.05
CA PHE A 5 -15.79 11.33 14.21
C PHE A 5 -14.96 11.64 12.96
N GLN A 6 -15.13 12.84 12.42
CA GLN A 6 -14.35 13.33 11.28
C GLN A 6 -13.48 14.49 11.74
N PHE A 7 -12.17 14.42 11.43
CA PHE A 7 -11.24 15.53 11.64
C PHE A 7 -11.61 16.75 10.80
N ASP A 8 -11.25 17.92 11.28
CA ASP A 8 -11.34 19.17 10.51
C ASP A 8 -10.36 19.15 9.33
N SER A 9 -10.61 19.97 8.30
CA SER A 9 -9.71 20.09 7.16
C SER A 9 -8.39 20.79 7.54
N ILE A 10 -7.30 20.42 6.87
CA ILE A 10 -6.01 21.11 7.07
C ILE A 10 -6.12 22.60 6.69
N ASP A 11 -6.87 22.95 5.65
CA ASP A 11 -7.09 24.35 5.24
C ASP A 11 -7.77 25.18 6.32
N ASP A 12 -8.78 24.63 7.02
CA ASP A 12 -9.43 25.28 8.15
C ASP A 12 -8.45 25.50 9.32
N ALA A 13 -7.65 24.48 9.64
CA ALA A 13 -6.61 24.55 10.66
C ALA A 13 -5.55 25.60 10.33
N LEU A 14 -5.08 25.66 9.07
CA LEU A 14 -4.14 26.68 8.61
C LEU A 14 -4.73 28.08 8.68
N SER A 15 -6.03 28.22 8.40
CA SER A 15 -6.75 29.50 8.52
C SER A 15 -6.81 29.98 9.96
N ASP A 16 -7.04 29.06 10.92
CA ASP A 16 -7.03 29.37 12.34
C ASP A 16 -5.65 29.79 12.84
N LEU A 17 -4.60 29.08 12.43
CA LEU A 17 -3.22 29.43 12.76
C LEU A 17 -2.82 30.81 12.20
N LYS A 18 -3.23 31.14 10.96
CA LYS A 18 -3.02 32.46 10.36
C LYS A 18 -3.72 33.57 11.17
N ALA A 19 -4.87 33.26 11.74
CA ALA A 19 -5.63 34.18 12.60
C ALA A 19 -5.09 34.27 14.03
N GLY A 20 -3.99 33.58 14.35
CA GLY A 20 -3.40 33.54 15.69
C GLY A 20 -4.13 32.65 16.69
N ARG A 21 -5.01 31.75 16.22
CA ARG A 21 -5.68 30.77 17.06
C ARG A 21 -4.84 29.49 17.17
N SER A 22 -5.01 28.78 18.27
CA SER A 22 -4.46 27.43 18.45
C SER A 22 -5.38 26.36 17.88
N ILE A 23 -4.82 25.22 17.59
CA ILE A 23 -5.52 24.03 17.11
C ILE A 23 -5.09 22.82 17.93
N VAL A 24 -5.85 21.73 17.89
CA VAL A 24 -5.49 20.42 18.44
C VAL A 24 -4.96 19.55 17.31
N VAL A 25 -3.81 18.94 17.52
CA VAL A 25 -3.18 17.99 16.59
C VAL A 25 -2.99 16.66 17.29
N VAL A 26 -3.46 15.57 16.69
CA VAL A 26 -3.32 14.22 17.24
C VAL A 26 -2.38 13.38 16.40
N ASP A 27 -1.60 12.52 17.05
CA ASP A 27 -0.75 11.55 16.38
C ASP A 27 -1.41 10.17 16.26
N ASP A 28 -0.66 9.19 15.72
CA ASP A 28 -1.15 7.82 15.52
C ASP A 28 -1.27 7.08 16.88
N GLU A 29 -2.33 6.24 17.02
CA GLU A 29 -2.56 5.43 18.21
C GLU A 29 -1.44 4.43 18.52
N ASN A 30 -0.64 4.05 17.50
CA ASN A 30 0.52 3.16 17.64
C ASN A 30 1.83 3.92 17.93
N ARG A 31 1.79 5.28 18.02
CA ARG A 31 2.96 6.10 18.37
C ARG A 31 2.86 6.54 19.84
N GLU A 32 2.56 7.80 20.14
CA GLU A 32 2.35 8.30 21.49
C GLU A 32 0.88 8.23 21.89
N ASN A 33 -0.01 8.24 20.86
CA ASN A 33 -1.45 8.28 21.02
C ASN A 33 -1.91 9.47 21.87
N GLU A 34 -1.38 10.66 21.57
CA GLU A 34 -1.58 11.89 22.31
C GLU A 34 -2.12 13.00 21.40
N GLY A 35 -2.49 14.11 22.01
CA GLY A 35 -2.86 15.32 21.29
C GLY A 35 -2.19 16.53 21.91
N ASP A 36 -1.63 17.40 21.04
CA ASP A 36 -1.02 18.65 21.44
C ASP A 36 -1.90 19.84 21.05
N LEU A 37 -1.93 20.84 21.91
CA LEU A 37 -2.36 22.19 21.56
C LEU A 37 -1.20 22.88 20.85
N ILE A 38 -1.43 23.30 19.60
CA ILE A 38 -0.39 23.93 18.74
C ILE A 38 -0.83 25.34 18.35
N CYS A 39 0.07 26.32 18.50
CA CYS A 39 -0.06 27.63 17.87
C CYS A 39 1.24 28.03 17.15
N ALA A 40 1.15 28.93 16.18
CA ALA A 40 2.34 29.48 15.54
C ALA A 40 3.13 30.36 16.52
N ALA A 41 4.45 30.17 16.61
CA ALA A 41 5.30 30.84 17.59
C ALA A 41 5.24 32.37 17.52
N GLN A 42 5.02 32.96 16.32
CA GLN A 42 4.89 34.41 16.19
C GLN A 42 3.63 34.99 16.87
N PHE A 43 2.65 34.17 17.17
CA PHE A 43 1.44 34.53 17.92
C PHE A 43 1.46 34.05 19.37
N ALA A 44 2.61 33.62 19.88
CA ALA A 44 2.80 33.27 21.28
C ALA A 44 2.73 34.53 22.16
N THR A 45 1.51 34.93 22.52
CA THR A 45 1.23 36.03 23.47
C THR A 45 1.21 35.49 24.90
N PRO A 46 1.29 36.36 25.95
CA PRO A 46 1.11 35.94 27.33
C PRO A 46 -0.22 35.21 27.56
N ASP A 47 -1.29 35.65 26.91
CA ASP A 47 -2.62 34.99 27.02
C ASP A 47 -2.62 33.60 26.42
N MET A 48 -1.97 33.40 25.25
CA MET A 48 -1.83 32.09 24.63
C MET A 48 -1.01 31.14 25.49
N ILE A 49 0.11 31.60 26.04
CA ILE A 49 0.96 30.79 26.93
C ILE A 49 0.20 30.43 28.22
N ASN A 50 -0.57 31.38 28.76
CA ASN A 50 -1.41 31.11 29.91
C ASN A 50 -2.53 30.11 29.60
N PHE A 51 -3.15 30.22 28.41
CA PHE A 51 -4.15 29.27 27.93
C PHE A 51 -3.58 27.86 27.85
N MET A 52 -2.40 27.69 27.23
CA MET A 52 -1.71 26.40 27.15
C MET A 52 -1.41 25.83 28.56
N ALA A 53 -0.87 26.65 29.45
CA ALA A 53 -0.51 26.21 30.80
C ALA A 53 -1.73 25.75 31.62
N VAL A 54 -2.87 26.44 31.49
CA VAL A 54 -4.10 26.16 32.28
C VAL A 54 -4.93 25.05 31.63
N GLU A 55 -5.13 25.14 30.33
CA GLU A 55 -6.08 24.28 29.63
C GLU A 55 -5.45 23.00 29.09
N ALA A 56 -4.20 23.04 28.59
CA ALA A 56 -3.50 21.84 28.13
C ALA A 56 -2.74 21.11 29.24
N ARG A 57 -2.12 21.81 30.18
CA ARG A 57 -1.41 21.28 31.36
C ARG A 57 -0.11 20.53 31.08
N GLY A 58 0.29 20.41 29.84
CA GLY A 58 1.51 19.74 29.39
C GLY A 58 2.76 20.62 29.49
N LEU A 59 3.87 20.16 28.91
CA LEU A 59 5.10 20.91 28.82
C LEU A 59 5.07 21.86 27.62
N ILE A 60 5.17 23.17 27.87
CA ILE A 60 5.20 24.16 26.79
C ILE A 60 6.57 24.12 26.12
N CYS A 61 6.62 23.63 24.88
CA CYS A 61 7.80 23.49 24.07
C CYS A 61 7.77 24.38 22.83
N LEU A 62 8.96 24.73 22.30
CA LEU A 62 9.12 25.53 21.11
C LEU A 62 9.76 24.72 19.99
N ALA A 63 8.94 24.22 19.05
CA ALA A 63 9.41 23.49 17.89
C ALA A 63 10.06 24.47 16.89
N MET A 64 11.30 24.18 16.49
CA MET A 64 12.11 25.05 15.63
C MET A 64 12.91 24.25 14.60
N MET A 65 13.21 24.90 13.48
CA MET A 65 14.16 24.36 12.48
C MET A 65 15.57 24.25 13.05
N GLY A 66 16.30 23.21 12.61
CA GLY A 66 17.65 22.93 13.07
C GLY A 66 18.63 24.08 12.88
N ASP A 67 18.62 24.71 11.68
CA ASP A 67 19.50 25.84 11.35
C ASP A 67 19.36 26.99 12.33
N ARG A 68 18.12 27.31 12.74
CA ARG A 68 17.89 28.39 13.71
C ARG A 68 18.42 28.05 15.09
N LEU A 69 18.29 26.79 15.53
CA LEU A 69 18.88 26.33 16.79
C LEU A 69 20.41 26.39 16.78
N ASP A 70 21.02 26.07 15.62
CA ASP A 70 22.48 26.18 15.44
C ASP A 70 22.96 27.63 15.47
N GLU A 71 22.25 28.55 14.82
CA GLU A 71 22.52 30.02 14.87
C GLU A 71 22.43 30.54 16.33
N LEU A 72 21.52 30.02 17.13
CA LEU A 72 21.36 30.40 18.53
C LEU A 72 22.27 29.61 19.49
N GLU A 73 23.14 28.73 18.96
CA GLU A 73 24.02 27.86 19.75
C GLU A 73 23.28 27.06 20.81
N LEU A 74 22.16 26.41 20.44
CA LEU A 74 21.34 25.58 21.31
C LEU A 74 21.59 24.09 21.03
N PRO A 75 22.56 23.47 21.71
CA PRO A 75 22.88 22.07 21.51
C PRO A 75 21.79 21.15 22.09
N LEU A 76 21.76 19.92 21.62
CA LEU A 76 20.91 18.88 22.22
C LEU A 76 21.29 18.63 23.68
N MET A 77 20.29 18.31 24.51
CA MET A 77 20.48 17.95 25.92
C MET A 77 21.28 16.65 26.08
N VAL A 78 21.21 15.75 25.11
CA VAL A 78 21.89 14.45 25.12
C VAL A 78 22.79 14.36 23.90
N SER A 79 23.99 13.81 24.04
CA SER A 79 24.96 13.66 22.95
C SER A 79 24.46 12.71 21.87
N SER A 80 24.81 12.96 20.60
CA SER A 80 24.37 12.23 19.40
C SER A 80 24.59 10.71 19.44
N HIS A 81 25.55 10.21 20.20
CA HIS A 81 25.82 8.77 20.35
C HIS A 81 24.67 7.97 21.00
N SER A 82 23.76 8.65 21.70
CA SER A 82 22.57 8.03 22.31
C SER A 82 21.35 8.08 21.38
N PHE A 83 21.42 8.82 20.25
CA PHE A 83 20.31 9.07 19.35
C PHE A 83 20.29 8.17 18.10
N GLU A 84 21.38 7.45 17.80
CA GLU A 84 21.46 6.64 16.58
C GLU A 84 20.53 5.42 16.57
N ASP A 85 20.06 4.98 17.75
CA ASP A 85 19.21 3.79 17.88
C ASP A 85 17.69 4.08 17.93
N SER A 86 17.24 5.35 17.98
CA SER A 86 15.81 5.65 18.01
C SER A 86 15.43 6.80 17.08
N SER A 87 14.97 6.45 15.88
CA SER A 87 14.45 7.39 14.86
C SER A 87 13.23 8.20 15.33
N GLU A 88 12.63 7.85 16.47
CA GLU A 88 11.36 8.39 16.95
C GLU A 88 11.48 9.34 18.15
N GLN A 89 12.65 9.43 18.83
CA GLN A 89 12.79 10.26 20.01
C GLN A 89 12.71 11.76 19.70
N THR A 90 12.11 12.51 20.64
CA THR A 90 12.02 13.97 20.58
C THR A 90 13.38 14.60 20.89
N ALA A 91 13.84 15.48 20.01
CA ALA A 91 15.16 16.09 20.06
C ALA A 91 15.15 17.36 20.94
N PHE A 92 15.15 17.20 22.25
CA PHE A 92 15.26 18.31 23.19
C PHE A 92 16.62 19.00 23.10
N THR A 93 16.61 20.33 23.02
CA THR A 93 17.80 21.14 23.22
C THR A 93 17.85 21.70 24.64
N VAL A 94 18.98 22.33 25.01
CA VAL A 94 19.06 23.04 26.28
C VAL A 94 17.93 24.05 26.42
N SER A 95 17.28 24.10 27.58
CA SER A 95 16.19 25.05 27.84
C SER A 95 16.69 26.48 27.93
N ILE A 96 15.81 27.45 27.62
CA ILE A 96 16.16 28.85 27.46
C ILE A 96 15.21 29.78 28.21
N ASP A 97 15.74 30.95 28.59
CA ASP A 97 15.00 32.17 28.93
C ASP A 97 15.62 33.36 28.16
N GLY A 98 14.82 34.37 27.86
CA GLY A 98 15.34 35.60 27.32
C GLY A 98 16.23 36.34 28.33
N ALA A 99 17.15 37.13 27.82
CA ALA A 99 18.07 37.90 28.66
C ALA A 99 17.34 39.02 29.45
N LEU A 100 17.85 39.35 30.62
CA LEU A 100 17.26 40.38 31.50
C LEU A 100 17.07 41.73 30.82
N HIS A 101 18.04 42.16 30.00
CA HIS A 101 18.00 43.44 29.29
C HIS A 101 16.90 43.51 28.20
N LEU A 102 16.32 42.36 27.83
CA LEU A 102 15.20 42.27 26.90
C LEU A 102 13.84 42.15 27.64
N GLY A 103 13.82 42.41 28.94
CA GLY A 103 12.61 42.50 29.77
C GLY A 103 12.04 41.18 30.21
N VAL A 104 12.86 40.08 30.23
CA VAL A 104 12.53 38.79 30.83
C VAL A 104 13.04 38.78 32.25
N THR A 105 12.21 38.43 33.23
CA THR A 105 12.56 38.44 34.66
C THR A 105 13.04 37.07 35.15
N THR A 106 12.20 36.33 35.85
CA THR A 106 12.54 34.98 36.33
C THR A 106 12.42 33.90 35.25
N GLY A 107 11.70 34.19 34.15
CA GLY A 107 11.54 33.28 33.03
C GLY A 107 10.24 32.44 33.05
N ILE A 108 9.62 32.19 34.23
CA ILE A 108 8.52 31.23 34.36
C ILE A 108 7.13 31.81 34.08
N SER A 109 6.95 33.12 34.23
CA SER A 109 5.62 33.75 34.00
C SER A 109 5.20 33.56 32.53
N ALA A 110 3.89 33.62 32.26
CA ALA A 110 3.38 33.54 30.88
C ALA A 110 3.95 34.68 30.02
N ASP A 111 4.15 35.86 30.59
CA ASP A 111 4.78 37.01 29.93
C ASP A 111 6.25 36.75 29.61
N ASP A 112 7.02 36.25 30.58
CA ASP A 112 8.45 35.92 30.36
C ASP A 112 8.63 34.81 29.32
N ARG A 113 7.80 33.77 29.36
CA ARG A 113 7.84 32.68 28.38
C ARG A 113 7.46 33.15 26.98
N ALA A 114 6.40 33.96 26.84
CA ALA A 114 6.02 34.57 25.57
C ALA A 114 7.16 35.44 25.01
N LYS A 115 7.77 36.31 25.80
CA LYS A 115 8.93 37.10 25.41
C LYS A 115 10.12 36.26 24.98
N THR A 116 10.43 35.19 25.72
CA THR A 116 11.49 34.25 25.37
C THR A 116 11.27 33.62 24.01
N ILE A 117 10.04 33.19 23.70
CA ILE A 117 9.67 32.66 22.40
C ILE A 117 9.86 33.71 21.31
N GLN A 118 9.38 34.93 21.52
CA GLN A 118 9.51 36.02 20.54
C GLN A 118 11.00 36.39 20.29
N ILE A 119 11.85 36.34 21.30
CA ILE A 119 13.30 36.52 21.13
C ILE A 119 13.88 35.37 20.31
N ALA A 120 13.57 34.11 20.62
CA ALA A 120 14.14 32.95 19.94
C ALA A 120 13.81 32.92 18.45
N ILE A 121 12.60 33.34 18.04
CA ILE A 121 12.18 33.38 16.64
C ILE A 121 12.59 34.65 15.89
N ASN A 122 13.08 35.69 16.59
CA ASN A 122 13.51 36.93 15.95
C ASN A 122 14.82 36.67 15.19
N PRO A 123 14.86 36.86 13.86
CA PRO A 123 16.06 36.61 13.06
C PRO A 123 17.30 37.45 13.48
N GLN A 124 17.08 38.55 14.19
CA GLN A 124 18.19 39.43 14.66
C GLN A 124 18.74 39.00 16.03
N ALA A 125 18.07 38.11 16.75
CA ALA A 125 18.51 37.66 18.06
C ALA A 125 19.79 36.81 17.97
N LYS A 126 20.67 37.03 18.94
CA LYS A 126 22.00 36.42 19.06
C LYS A 126 21.99 35.41 20.21
N PRO A 127 22.95 34.47 20.28
CA PRO A 127 23.11 33.54 21.40
C PRO A 127 23.14 34.22 22.77
N SER A 128 23.71 35.45 22.87
CA SER A 128 23.77 36.25 24.11
C SER A 128 22.43 36.81 24.57
N ASP A 129 21.41 36.82 23.70
CA ASP A 129 20.05 37.29 24.03
C ASP A 129 19.23 36.23 24.77
N LEU A 130 19.80 35.03 24.91
CA LEU A 130 19.19 33.89 25.59
C LEU A 130 20.07 33.39 26.74
N ARG A 131 19.46 33.20 27.90
CA ARG A 131 20.07 32.53 29.07
C ARG A 131 19.81 31.02 29.02
N ARG A 132 20.70 30.22 29.58
CA ARG A 132 20.65 28.76 29.67
C ARG A 132 21.05 28.34 31.07
N PRO A 133 20.31 27.43 31.75
CA PRO A 133 19.01 26.90 31.39
C PRO A 133 17.88 27.93 31.62
N GLY A 134 16.67 27.61 31.16
CA GLY A 134 15.47 28.42 31.29
C GLY A 134 14.19 27.59 31.34
N HIS A 135 13.05 28.25 31.05
CA HIS A 135 11.70 27.70 31.21
C HIS A 135 10.98 27.44 29.89
N ILE A 136 11.60 27.69 28.74
CA ILE A 136 11.14 27.27 27.42
C ILE A 136 12.08 26.16 26.93
N PHE A 137 11.50 25.10 26.37
CA PHE A 137 12.22 23.92 25.86
C PHE A 137 12.19 23.91 24.34
N PRO A 138 13.26 24.38 23.65
CA PRO A 138 13.32 24.29 22.20
C PRO A 138 13.49 22.83 21.77
N LEU A 139 12.75 22.44 20.73
CA LEU A 139 12.78 21.12 20.12
C LEU A 139 13.28 21.24 18.69
N ARG A 140 14.28 20.44 18.33
CA ARG A 140 14.81 20.41 16.96
C ARG A 140 13.91 19.56 16.06
N ALA A 141 13.17 20.19 15.19
CA ALA A 141 12.43 19.52 14.14
C ALA A 141 13.38 18.88 13.12
N ARG A 142 13.02 17.70 12.62
CA ARG A 142 13.78 17.04 11.55
C ARG A 142 13.55 17.73 10.22
N GLU A 143 14.61 17.85 9.42
CA GLU A 143 14.50 18.28 8.03
C GLU A 143 13.56 17.34 7.27
N GLY A 144 12.61 17.89 6.49
CA GLY A 144 11.51 17.15 5.86
C GLY A 144 10.21 17.14 6.67
N GLY A 145 10.23 17.56 7.94
CA GLY A 145 9.05 17.72 8.79
C GLY A 145 8.30 16.41 9.05
N VAL A 146 6.96 16.46 9.08
CA VAL A 146 6.10 15.27 9.34
C VAL A 146 6.30 14.15 8.32
N LEU A 147 6.83 14.42 7.14
CA LEU A 147 7.16 13.41 6.14
C LEU A 147 8.41 12.59 6.51
N LYS A 148 9.21 13.07 7.46
CA LYS A 148 10.41 12.41 7.96
C LYS A 148 10.20 11.79 9.35
N ARG A 149 9.46 12.50 10.22
CA ARG A 149 9.06 12.04 11.55
C ARG A 149 7.63 12.54 11.84
N ALA A 150 6.71 11.61 12.02
CA ALA A 150 5.29 11.91 12.23
C ALA A 150 4.99 12.34 13.69
N GLY A 151 5.70 13.38 14.18
CA GLY A 151 5.58 13.88 15.54
C GLY A 151 5.07 15.32 15.63
N HIS A 152 4.59 15.71 16.80
CA HIS A 152 4.03 17.05 17.07
C HIS A 152 5.07 18.17 16.85
N THR A 153 6.35 17.90 17.13
CA THR A 153 7.46 18.85 16.88
C THR A 153 7.50 19.25 15.39
N GLU A 154 7.51 18.25 14.51
CA GLU A 154 7.52 18.46 13.06
C GLU A 154 6.21 19.08 12.58
N ALA A 155 5.08 18.64 13.14
CA ALA A 155 3.76 19.19 12.82
C ALA A 155 3.68 20.69 13.13
N GLY A 156 4.19 21.13 14.29
CA GLY A 156 4.17 22.54 14.69
C GLY A 156 4.95 23.42 13.72
N VAL A 157 6.11 22.96 13.26
CA VAL A 157 6.94 23.70 12.26
C VAL A 157 6.27 23.70 10.88
N ASP A 158 5.78 22.54 10.42
CA ASP A 158 5.15 22.40 9.10
C ASP A 158 3.87 23.23 8.99
N LEU A 159 3.00 23.17 10.00
CA LEU A 159 1.76 23.93 10.03
C LEU A 159 2.01 25.44 10.00
N ALA A 160 2.98 25.93 10.78
CA ALA A 160 3.38 27.33 10.74
C ALA A 160 3.89 27.72 9.34
N ARG A 161 4.76 26.92 8.74
CA ARG A 161 5.31 27.13 7.40
C ARG A 161 4.21 27.13 6.31
N LEU A 162 3.31 26.13 6.35
CA LEU A 162 2.18 26.02 5.41
C LEU A 162 1.20 27.18 5.55
N ALA A 163 1.02 27.68 6.77
CA ALA A 163 0.25 28.90 7.03
C ALA A 163 0.94 30.19 6.51
N GLY A 164 2.16 30.13 5.98
CA GLY A 164 2.94 31.28 5.54
C GLY A 164 3.50 32.13 6.68
N LEU A 165 3.65 31.53 7.86
CA LEU A 165 4.17 32.14 9.08
C LEU A 165 5.65 31.72 9.28
N TYR A 166 6.31 32.32 10.29
CA TYR A 166 7.65 31.87 10.67
C TYR A 166 7.64 30.37 11.01
N PRO A 167 8.55 29.54 10.47
CA PRO A 167 8.49 28.07 10.60
C PRO A 167 8.88 27.60 12.03
N SER A 168 8.03 27.93 12.98
CA SER A 168 8.17 27.56 14.38
C SER A 168 6.78 27.49 15.04
N GLY A 169 6.56 26.47 15.83
CA GLY A 169 5.31 26.25 16.58
C GLY A 169 5.55 26.14 18.07
N VAL A 170 4.64 26.69 18.87
CA VAL A 170 4.55 26.37 20.31
C VAL A 170 3.61 25.19 20.45
N ILE A 171 4.06 24.16 21.12
CA ILE A 171 3.31 22.91 21.31
C ILE A 171 3.20 22.60 22.82
N CYS A 172 2.12 21.97 23.19
CA CYS A 172 1.86 21.59 24.58
C CYS A 172 0.91 20.40 24.60
N GLU A 173 1.32 19.30 25.23
CA GLU A 173 0.50 18.10 25.37
C GLU A 173 -0.77 18.38 26.16
N ILE A 174 -1.87 17.75 25.79
CA ILE A 174 -3.16 17.92 26.48
C ILE A 174 -3.35 16.78 27.49
N GLN A 175 -3.50 17.17 28.75
CA GLN A 175 -3.77 16.28 29.88
C GLN A 175 -5.19 16.44 30.37
N ASN A 176 -5.76 15.35 30.86
CA ASN A 176 -7.02 15.34 31.62
C ASN A 176 -6.85 16.06 32.96
N PRO A 177 -7.97 16.49 33.62
CA PRO A 177 -7.88 17.13 34.93
C PRO A 177 -7.24 16.30 36.04
N ASP A 178 -7.18 14.98 35.88
CA ASP A 178 -6.54 14.05 36.81
C ASP A 178 -5.03 13.85 36.54
N GLY A 179 -4.49 14.50 35.49
CA GLY A 179 -3.09 14.41 35.10
C GLY A 179 -2.77 13.25 34.14
N SER A 180 -3.75 12.43 33.77
CA SER A 180 -3.57 11.43 32.72
C SER A 180 -3.56 12.08 31.33
N MET A 181 -2.91 11.42 30.34
CA MET A 181 -2.91 11.95 28.98
C MET A 181 -4.29 11.81 28.34
N ALA A 182 -4.78 12.90 27.72
CA ALA A 182 -6.01 12.87 26.96
C ALA A 182 -5.85 12.06 25.68
N ARG A 183 -6.82 11.19 25.37
CA ARG A 183 -6.87 10.38 24.16
C ARG A 183 -7.93 10.92 23.22
N LEU A 184 -8.07 10.35 22.03
CA LEU A 184 -8.94 10.90 20.98
C LEU A 184 -10.37 11.23 21.46
N PRO A 185 -11.08 10.40 22.25
CA PRO A 185 -12.43 10.75 22.71
C PRO A 185 -12.47 12.01 23.59
N GLU A 186 -11.49 12.15 24.51
CA GLU A 186 -11.35 13.33 25.40
C GLU A 186 -10.89 14.55 24.58
N LEU A 187 -9.98 14.38 23.63
CA LEU A 187 -9.49 15.45 22.74
C LEU A 187 -10.60 16.02 21.84
N VAL A 188 -11.51 15.17 21.35
CA VAL A 188 -12.70 15.60 20.60
C VAL A 188 -13.64 16.42 21.49
N THR A 189 -13.82 16.02 22.72
CA THR A 189 -14.62 16.78 23.69
C THR A 189 -13.95 18.13 24.01
N TYR A 190 -12.66 18.09 24.30
CA TYR A 190 -11.83 19.26 24.60
C TYR A 190 -11.87 20.30 23.46
N SER A 191 -11.71 19.85 22.21
CA SER A 191 -11.74 20.74 21.04
C SER A 191 -13.11 21.42 20.87
N LYS A 192 -14.22 20.66 21.03
CA LYS A 192 -15.56 21.19 20.90
C LYS A 192 -15.88 22.22 21.98
N GLU A 193 -15.54 21.93 23.25
CA GLU A 193 -15.80 22.84 24.38
C GLU A 193 -15.08 24.18 24.21
N ARG A 194 -13.92 24.19 23.55
CA ARG A 194 -13.05 25.37 23.35
C ARG A 194 -13.15 25.97 21.97
N ASN A 195 -14.01 25.40 21.12
CA ASN A 195 -14.18 25.81 19.73
C ASN A 195 -12.83 25.83 18.95
N LEU A 196 -12.04 24.77 19.14
CA LEU A 196 -10.75 24.55 18.45
C LEU A 196 -10.91 23.56 17.32
N LYS A 197 -10.18 23.76 16.25
CA LYS A 197 -10.02 22.76 15.19
C LYS A 197 -9.18 21.59 15.69
N ILE A 198 -9.54 20.37 15.25
CA ILE A 198 -8.79 19.15 15.55
C ILE A 198 -8.44 18.42 14.26
N ILE A 199 -7.16 18.17 14.04
CA ILE A 199 -6.61 17.49 12.86
C ILE A 199 -5.69 16.33 13.28
N SER A 200 -5.42 15.41 12.35
CA SER A 200 -4.41 14.37 12.55
C SER A 200 -3.11 14.67 11.83
N ILE A 201 -1.98 14.17 12.36
CA ILE A 201 -0.68 14.20 11.66
C ILE A 201 -0.75 13.39 10.36
N ALA A 202 -1.54 12.33 10.31
CA ALA A 202 -1.74 11.54 9.10
C ALA A 202 -2.39 12.37 7.96
N ASP A 203 -3.40 13.21 8.30
CA ASP A 203 -4.02 14.11 7.32
C ASP A 203 -3.05 15.21 6.88
N LEU A 204 -2.22 15.72 7.79
CA LEU A 204 -1.17 16.70 7.47
C LEU A 204 -0.11 16.11 6.53
N ILE A 205 0.31 14.86 6.74
CA ILE A 205 1.21 14.14 5.83
C ILE A 205 0.57 14.04 4.44
N SER A 206 -0.69 13.61 4.38
CA SER A 206 -1.45 13.47 3.13
C SER A 206 -1.57 14.81 2.40
N TYR A 207 -1.90 15.87 3.15
CA TYR A 207 -1.99 17.23 2.62
C TYR A 207 -0.65 17.69 2.00
N ARG A 208 0.47 17.52 2.72
CA ARG A 208 1.80 17.90 2.22
C ARG A 208 2.19 17.14 0.96
N LEU A 209 1.95 15.81 0.93
CA LEU A 209 2.24 14.99 -0.25
C LEU A 209 1.44 15.43 -1.48
N GLN A 210 0.23 15.96 -1.29
CA GLN A 210 -0.63 16.44 -2.38
C GLN A 210 -0.26 17.85 -2.86
N HIS A 211 0.15 18.75 -1.96
CA HIS A 211 0.32 20.18 -2.25
C HIS A 211 1.77 20.61 -2.43
N GLU A 212 2.75 19.84 -1.97
CA GLU A 212 4.16 20.14 -2.12
C GLU A 212 4.82 19.20 -3.14
N ARG A 213 5.85 19.69 -3.83
CA ARG A 213 6.61 18.91 -4.80
C ARG A 213 7.92 18.43 -4.19
N PHE A 214 8.09 17.11 -4.08
CA PHE A 214 9.26 16.49 -3.47
C PHE A 214 10.15 15.76 -4.48
N ILE A 215 9.83 15.83 -5.77
CA ILE A 215 10.64 15.21 -6.82
C ILE A 215 11.23 16.24 -7.76
N ARG A 216 12.44 15.97 -8.23
CA ARG A 216 13.10 16.71 -9.30
C ARG A 216 13.54 15.76 -10.39
N ARG A 217 13.14 16.03 -11.63
CA ARG A 217 13.63 15.30 -12.80
C ARG A 217 15.07 15.73 -13.08
N GLU A 218 15.99 14.77 -13.09
CA GLU A 218 17.42 15.03 -13.31
C GLU A 218 17.81 14.86 -14.78
N THR A 219 17.33 13.80 -15.44
CA THR A 219 17.69 13.50 -16.83
C THR A 219 16.68 12.57 -17.49
N VAL A 220 16.77 12.52 -18.83
CA VAL A 220 16.02 11.60 -19.69
C VAL A 220 16.97 10.99 -20.71
N ALA A 221 16.89 9.69 -20.93
CA ALA A 221 17.67 8.97 -21.93
C ALA A 221 16.83 7.93 -22.66
N ASP A 222 17.29 7.47 -23.83
CA ASP A 222 16.68 6.35 -24.52
C ASP A 222 17.10 5.01 -23.86
N LEU A 223 16.16 4.09 -23.72
CA LEU A 223 16.37 2.76 -23.16
C LEU A 223 15.85 1.68 -24.11
N PRO A 224 16.68 1.21 -25.06
CA PRO A 224 16.37 -0.02 -25.78
C PRO A 224 16.41 -1.21 -24.83
N SER A 225 15.34 -2.00 -24.78
CA SER A 225 15.24 -3.16 -23.91
C SER A 225 14.68 -4.37 -24.65
N GLN A 226 14.82 -5.57 -24.07
CA GLN A 226 14.20 -6.79 -24.60
C GLN A 226 12.65 -6.73 -24.61
N PHE A 227 12.06 -5.75 -23.94
CA PHE A 227 10.61 -5.55 -23.86
C PHE A 227 10.12 -4.45 -24.79
N GLY A 228 11.01 -3.78 -25.54
CA GLY A 228 10.69 -2.70 -26.46
C GLY A 228 11.57 -1.47 -26.27
N GLN A 229 11.20 -0.40 -26.97
CA GLN A 229 11.91 0.89 -26.91
C GLN A 229 11.19 1.81 -25.92
N PHE A 230 11.87 2.20 -24.85
CA PHE A 230 11.39 3.10 -23.82
C PHE A 230 12.31 4.32 -23.70
N LYS A 231 11.82 5.39 -23.09
CA LYS A 231 12.66 6.44 -22.50
C LYS A 231 12.73 6.22 -21.01
N ILE A 232 13.92 6.37 -20.42
CA ILE A 232 14.12 6.32 -18.97
C ILE A 232 14.26 7.73 -18.44
N TYR A 233 13.41 8.08 -17.47
CA TYR A 233 13.42 9.35 -16.74
C TYR A 233 13.99 9.09 -15.35
N ALA A 234 15.01 9.84 -14.96
CA ALA A 234 15.58 9.76 -13.62
C ALA A 234 15.09 10.91 -12.76
N TYR A 235 14.67 10.58 -11.54
CA TYR A 235 14.14 11.52 -10.54
C TYR A 235 14.92 11.42 -9.25
N ARG A 236 15.13 12.55 -8.59
CA ARG A 236 15.64 12.66 -7.24
C ARG A 236 14.53 13.07 -6.29
N ASN A 237 14.37 12.33 -5.20
CA ASN A 237 13.49 12.70 -4.10
C ASN A 237 14.24 13.72 -3.21
N LEU A 238 13.65 14.87 -2.99
CA LEU A 238 14.25 15.97 -2.22
C LEU A 238 14.19 15.75 -0.70
N LEU A 239 13.40 14.76 -0.22
CA LEU A 239 13.27 14.47 1.21
C LEU A 239 14.38 13.57 1.76
N ASP A 240 14.91 12.67 0.93
CA ASP A 240 15.87 11.64 1.37
C ASP A 240 17.00 11.39 0.38
N ASN A 241 17.06 12.18 -0.71
CA ASN A 241 17.99 12.04 -1.83
C ASN A 241 17.91 10.68 -2.56
N SER A 242 16.87 9.89 -2.33
CA SER A 242 16.67 8.65 -3.07
C SER A 242 16.40 8.92 -4.55
N GLU A 243 16.81 7.97 -5.39
CA GLU A 243 16.65 8.06 -6.83
C GLU A 243 15.52 7.13 -7.28
N HIS A 244 14.62 7.64 -8.09
CA HIS A 244 13.53 6.88 -8.69
C HIS A 244 13.62 6.97 -10.21
N ILE A 245 13.02 6.02 -10.91
CA ILE A 245 12.98 6.05 -12.37
C ILE A 245 11.55 5.84 -12.88
N ALA A 246 11.30 6.38 -14.09
CA ALA A 246 10.12 6.03 -14.86
C ALA A 246 10.53 5.58 -16.26
N LEU A 247 9.95 4.46 -16.72
CA LEU A 247 10.09 3.99 -18.09
C LEU A 247 8.85 4.44 -18.86
N VAL A 248 9.05 5.24 -19.89
CA VAL A 248 7.99 5.93 -20.63
C VAL A 248 7.96 5.42 -22.06
N LYS A 249 6.80 4.98 -22.51
CA LYS A 249 6.49 4.62 -23.89
C LYS A 249 5.48 5.62 -24.47
N GLY A 250 5.67 6.03 -25.72
CA GLY A 250 4.83 7.04 -26.37
C GLY A 250 5.31 8.47 -26.16
N ASP A 251 4.49 9.45 -26.54
CA ASP A 251 4.80 10.88 -26.41
C ASP A 251 4.08 11.48 -25.19
N PRO A 252 4.82 11.95 -24.17
CA PRO A 252 4.22 12.58 -22.98
C PRO A 252 3.32 13.78 -23.28
N ALA A 253 3.47 14.47 -24.43
CA ALA A 253 2.61 15.56 -24.81
C ALA A 253 1.15 15.15 -25.07
N THR A 254 0.91 13.87 -25.32
CA THR A 254 -0.44 13.31 -25.56
C THR A 254 -1.08 12.71 -24.32
N PHE A 255 -0.32 12.47 -23.24
CA PHE A 255 -0.78 11.72 -22.06
C PHE A 255 -1.91 12.41 -21.26
N ALA A 256 -2.07 13.71 -21.42
CA ALA A 256 -3.19 14.44 -20.83
C ALA A 256 -4.52 14.29 -21.60
N GLN A 257 -4.49 13.71 -22.81
CA GLN A 257 -5.63 13.68 -23.73
C GLN A 257 -6.45 12.38 -23.65
N GLN A 258 -5.85 11.30 -23.15
CA GLN A 258 -6.47 9.98 -23.06
C GLN A 258 -5.90 9.16 -21.90
N PRO A 259 -6.67 8.18 -21.38
CA PRO A 259 -6.18 7.30 -20.32
C PRO A 259 -5.07 6.38 -20.83
N ILE A 260 -3.89 6.45 -20.23
CA ILE A 260 -2.74 5.61 -20.58
C ILE A 260 -2.54 4.46 -19.57
N MET A 261 -1.78 3.45 -19.98
CA MET A 261 -1.40 2.34 -19.10
C MET A 261 -0.33 2.78 -18.11
N VAL A 262 -0.56 2.54 -16.80
CA VAL A 262 0.39 2.91 -15.74
C VAL A 262 0.66 1.73 -14.82
N ARG A 263 1.93 1.48 -14.52
CA ARG A 263 2.37 0.59 -13.45
C ARG A 263 3.24 1.35 -12.46
N VAL A 264 2.87 1.33 -11.18
CA VAL A 264 3.77 1.72 -10.09
C VAL A 264 4.38 0.46 -9.49
N HIS A 265 5.69 0.28 -9.68
CA HIS A 265 6.46 -0.87 -9.23
C HIS A 265 7.41 -0.45 -8.11
N SER A 266 7.38 -1.14 -6.98
CA SER A 266 8.38 -0.94 -5.91
C SER A 266 9.55 -1.91 -6.13
N GLU A 267 10.76 -1.41 -6.00
CA GLU A 267 12.01 -2.16 -6.15
C GLU A 267 12.00 -3.48 -5.37
N CYS A 268 12.51 -4.51 -6.01
CA CYS A 268 12.79 -5.80 -5.41
C CYS A 268 14.07 -6.36 -6.01
N LEU A 269 15.24 -5.96 -5.49
CA LEU A 269 16.54 -6.35 -6.02
C LEU A 269 16.65 -7.86 -6.19
N THR A 270 16.23 -8.63 -5.18
CA THR A 270 16.29 -10.09 -5.22
C THR A 270 15.42 -10.69 -6.32
N GLY A 271 14.21 -10.15 -6.53
CA GLY A 271 13.30 -10.60 -7.58
C GLY A 271 13.68 -10.01 -8.95
N ASP A 272 13.72 -8.68 -9.05
CA ASP A 272 13.86 -7.98 -10.34
C ASP A 272 15.21 -8.24 -11.01
N ALA A 273 16.31 -8.16 -10.27
CA ALA A 273 17.66 -8.30 -10.79
C ALA A 273 18.24 -9.72 -10.60
N LEU A 274 18.13 -10.30 -9.40
CA LEU A 274 18.78 -11.58 -9.08
C LEU A 274 17.92 -12.80 -9.43
N GLY A 275 16.65 -12.61 -9.81
CA GLY A 275 15.77 -13.70 -10.27
C GLY A 275 15.31 -14.64 -9.16
N SER A 276 15.18 -14.13 -7.92
CA SER A 276 14.64 -14.90 -6.80
C SER A 276 13.24 -15.43 -7.11
N LEU A 277 13.00 -16.70 -6.80
CA LEU A 277 11.71 -17.35 -6.94
C LEU A 277 10.81 -17.18 -5.71
N ARG A 278 11.29 -16.55 -4.64
CA ARG A 278 10.50 -16.29 -3.42
C ARG A 278 9.37 -15.27 -3.61
N CYS A 279 9.38 -14.53 -4.70
CA CYS A 279 8.36 -13.54 -5.02
C CYS A 279 8.04 -13.53 -6.52
N ASP A 280 6.99 -12.80 -6.89
CA ASP A 280 6.51 -12.61 -8.26
C ASP A 280 6.94 -11.27 -8.88
N CYS A 281 7.82 -10.49 -8.22
CA CYS A 281 8.14 -9.11 -8.60
C CYS A 281 8.68 -9.00 -10.02
N ARG A 282 9.70 -9.81 -10.39
CA ARG A 282 10.28 -9.82 -11.73
C ARG A 282 9.23 -10.09 -12.80
N MET A 283 8.40 -11.11 -12.59
CA MET A 283 7.36 -11.48 -13.55
C MET A 283 6.34 -10.36 -13.70
N GLN A 284 5.96 -9.69 -12.60
CA GLN A 284 5.07 -8.53 -12.63
C GLN A 284 5.67 -7.36 -13.42
N LEU A 285 6.95 -7.05 -13.20
CA LEU A 285 7.63 -5.96 -13.92
C LEU A 285 7.69 -6.25 -15.43
N GLN A 286 8.10 -7.46 -15.79
CA GLN A 286 8.20 -7.89 -17.18
C GLN A 286 6.85 -7.92 -17.89
N ALA A 287 5.80 -8.42 -17.23
CA ALA A 287 4.45 -8.43 -17.79
C ALA A 287 3.92 -6.99 -18.01
N ALA A 288 4.12 -6.10 -17.04
CA ALA A 288 3.71 -4.70 -17.18
C ALA A 288 4.44 -3.99 -18.34
N LEU A 289 5.74 -4.22 -18.52
CA LEU A 289 6.50 -3.68 -19.65
C LEU A 289 5.97 -4.19 -21.00
N LYS A 290 5.67 -5.50 -21.11
CA LYS A 290 5.06 -6.08 -22.32
C LYS A 290 3.68 -5.51 -22.61
N MET A 291 2.85 -5.34 -21.59
CA MET A 291 1.51 -4.76 -21.75
C MET A 291 1.58 -3.32 -22.25
N ILE A 292 2.49 -2.51 -21.70
CA ILE A 292 2.68 -1.12 -22.12
C ILE A 292 3.27 -1.04 -23.53
N GLU A 293 4.23 -1.91 -23.88
CA GLU A 293 4.77 -2.00 -25.25
C GLU A 293 3.66 -2.34 -26.25
N ALA A 294 2.81 -3.33 -25.93
CA ALA A 294 1.69 -3.72 -26.77
C ALA A 294 0.63 -2.61 -26.93
N ALA A 295 0.40 -1.81 -25.87
CA ALA A 295 -0.50 -0.66 -25.91
C ALA A 295 0.08 0.52 -26.73
N GLY A 296 1.39 0.54 -26.98
CA GLY A 296 2.10 1.62 -27.69
C GLY A 296 2.35 2.87 -26.86
N GLU A 297 1.72 3.02 -25.69
CA GLU A 297 1.90 4.14 -24.77
C GLU A 297 1.67 3.72 -23.31
N GLY A 298 2.37 4.39 -22.40
CA GLY A 298 2.22 4.17 -20.96
C GLY A 298 3.50 4.42 -20.17
N VAL A 299 3.40 4.22 -18.84
CA VAL A 299 4.47 4.53 -17.89
C VAL A 299 4.63 3.41 -16.87
N VAL A 300 5.85 2.94 -16.66
CA VAL A 300 6.24 2.17 -15.47
C VAL A 300 7.02 3.09 -14.54
N VAL A 301 6.46 3.46 -13.40
CA VAL A 301 7.20 4.13 -12.33
C VAL A 301 7.86 3.07 -11.45
N TYR A 302 9.18 3.10 -11.34
CA TYR A 302 9.97 2.18 -10.53
C TYR A 302 10.49 2.93 -9.30
N LEU A 303 9.88 2.65 -8.15
CA LEU A 303 10.18 3.30 -6.88
C LEU A 303 11.23 2.50 -6.09
N ARG A 304 12.32 3.15 -5.71
CA ARG A 304 13.36 2.54 -4.86
C ARG A 304 12.90 2.49 -3.41
N GLN A 305 11.99 1.56 -3.13
CA GLN A 305 11.39 1.30 -1.82
C GLN A 305 11.48 -0.21 -1.51
N GLU A 306 12.72 -0.70 -1.41
CA GLU A 306 13.04 -2.11 -1.19
C GLU A 306 12.40 -2.64 0.11
N GLY A 307 11.95 -3.90 0.07
CA GLY A 307 11.41 -4.59 1.25
C GLY A 307 10.14 -3.95 1.80
N ARG A 308 9.31 -3.27 0.98
CA ARG A 308 8.15 -2.47 1.39
C ARG A 308 8.53 -1.26 2.25
N GLY A 309 9.71 -0.68 1.99
CA GLY A 309 10.23 0.50 2.69
C GLY A 309 11.23 0.19 3.82
N ILE A 310 11.41 -1.07 4.22
CA ILE A 310 12.34 -1.44 5.30
C ILE A 310 13.79 -1.61 4.85
N GLY A 311 14.04 -1.54 3.55
CA GLY A 311 15.37 -1.69 2.95
C GLY A 311 15.81 -3.14 2.76
N LEU A 312 16.90 -3.31 1.97
CA LEU A 312 17.40 -4.63 1.55
C LEU A 312 17.86 -5.48 2.74
N VAL A 313 18.63 -4.91 3.66
CA VAL A 313 19.20 -5.67 4.78
C VAL A 313 18.10 -6.24 5.69
N ASN A 314 17.10 -5.43 6.05
CA ASN A 314 16.01 -5.89 6.89
C ASN A 314 15.09 -6.88 6.15
N LYS A 315 14.92 -6.72 4.83
CA LYS A 315 14.26 -7.73 4.01
C LYS A 315 14.96 -9.08 4.04
N LEU A 316 16.30 -9.10 4.00
CA LEU A 316 17.06 -10.36 4.12
C LEU A 316 16.96 -10.97 5.53
N LYS A 317 16.92 -10.13 6.59
CA LYS A 317 16.59 -10.61 7.94
C LYS A 317 15.18 -11.21 8.00
N ALA A 318 14.19 -10.57 7.34
CA ALA A 318 12.85 -11.12 7.24
C ALA A 318 12.82 -12.47 6.50
N TYR A 319 13.63 -12.66 5.44
CA TYR A 319 13.79 -13.96 4.78
C TYR A 319 14.29 -15.04 5.74
N ALA A 320 15.29 -14.73 6.57
CA ALA A 320 15.78 -15.69 7.57
C ALA A 320 14.69 -16.07 8.59
N LEU A 321 13.84 -15.12 8.99
CA LEU A 321 12.70 -15.41 9.86
C LEU A 321 11.61 -16.23 9.15
N GLN A 322 11.39 -16.01 7.85
CA GLN A 322 10.48 -16.83 7.04
C GLN A 322 10.99 -18.28 6.90
N ASP A 323 12.29 -18.48 6.77
CA ASP A 323 12.91 -19.82 6.77
C ASP A 323 12.68 -20.58 8.10
N MET A 324 12.36 -19.85 9.19
CA MET A 324 11.97 -20.40 10.49
C MET A 324 10.44 -20.59 10.63
N GLY A 325 9.66 -20.34 9.58
CA GLY A 325 8.20 -20.60 9.54
C GLY A 325 7.31 -19.37 9.77
N LEU A 326 7.85 -18.15 9.89
CA LEU A 326 7.02 -16.94 9.94
C LEU A 326 6.58 -16.56 8.52
N ASP A 327 5.40 -15.92 8.40
CA ASP A 327 5.04 -15.29 7.14
C ASP A 327 5.67 -13.88 6.98
N THR A 328 5.46 -13.26 5.81
CA THR A 328 6.07 -11.96 5.49
C THR A 328 5.62 -10.83 6.44
N VAL A 329 4.39 -10.85 6.92
CA VAL A 329 3.84 -9.82 7.82
C VAL A 329 4.40 -10.02 9.22
N GLU A 330 4.36 -11.24 9.73
CA GLU A 330 4.89 -11.62 11.03
C GLU A 330 6.40 -11.37 11.14
N ALA A 331 7.15 -11.67 10.08
CA ALA A 331 8.58 -11.40 10.03
C ALA A 331 8.89 -9.90 10.12
N ASN A 332 8.13 -9.04 9.42
CA ASN A 332 8.29 -7.58 9.53
C ASN A 332 7.95 -7.07 10.94
N GLN A 333 6.84 -7.51 11.51
CA GLN A 333 6.43 -7.13 12.87
C GLN A 333 7.46 -7.54 13.92
N LYS A 334 8.04 -8.74 13.79
CA LYS A 334 9.10 -9.21 14.70
C LYS A 334 10.39 -8.39 14.59
N LEU A 335 10.63 -7.75 13.44
CA LEU A 335 11.74 -6.81 13.25
C LEU A 335 11.40 -5.37 13.67
N GLY A 336 10.19 -5.12 14.23
CA GLY A 336 9.74 -3.81 14.66
C GLY A 336 9.19 -2.92 13.55
N PHE A 337 8.84 -3.47 12.37
CA PHE A 337 8.30 -2.72 11.25
C PHE A 337 6.82 -3.02 11.02
N PRO A 338 6.02 -2.02 10.60
CA PRO A 338 4.67 -2.27 10.12
C PRO A 338 4.69 -3.12 8.84
N ALA A 339 3.53 -3.66 8.47
CA ALA A 339 3.38 -4.56 7.31
C ALA A 339 3.77 -3.91 5.96
N ASP A 340 3.60 -2.60 5.83
CA ASP A 340 3.89 -1.85 4.60
C ASP A 340 4.14 -0.36 4.91
N GLN A 341 5.37 0.12 4.66
CA GLN A 341 5.79 1.52 4.85
C GLN A 341 5.93 2.29 3.53
N ARG A 342 5.49 1.72 2.40
CA ARG A 342 5.66 2.36 1.10
C ARG A 342 4.84 3.64 0.97
N ASN A 343 5.47 4.66 0.41
CA ASN A 343 4.84 5.90 0.02
C ASN A 343 4.62 5.93 -1.50
N TYR A 344 3.36 5.96 -1.93
CA TYR A 344 3.00 6.01 -3.35
C TYR A 344 2.82 7.44 -3.87
N GLY A 345 2.79 8.46 -3.00
CA GLY A 345 2.68 9.87 -3.38
C GLY A 345 3.83 10.35 -4.26
N ILE A 346 5.05 9.86 -4.02
CA ILE A 346 6.19 10.11 -4.92
C ILE A 346 5.91 9.59 -6.33
N GLY A 347 5.30 8.41 -6.45
CA GLY A 347 4.88 7.86 -7.73
C GLY A 347 3.84 8.72 -8.44
N ALA A 348 2.88 9.27 -7.70
CA ALA A 348 1.88 10.21 -8.22
C ALA A 348 2.52 11.50 -8.72
N GLN A 349 3.48 12.06 -7.98
CA GLN A 349 4.19 13.27 -8.41
C GLN A 349 5.01 13.02 -9.68
N ILE A 350 5.66 11.85 -9.82
CA ILE A 350 6.37 11.46 -11.04
C ILE A 350 5.41 11.38 -12.23
N LEU A 351 4.24 10.76 -12.07
CA LEU A 351 3.22 10.68 -13.11
C LEU A 351 2.74 12.07 -13.54
N ASN A 352 2.48 12.97 -12.60
CA ASN A 352 2.12 14.36 -12.89
C ASN A 352 3.23 15.11 -13.65
N ASP A 353 4.50 14.92 -13.27
CA ASP A 353 5.64 15.56 -13.94
C ASP A 353 5.81 15.06 -15.39
N ILE A 354 5.42 13.82 -15.67
CA ILE A 354 5.41 13.24 -17.02
C ILE A 354 4.22 13.75 -17.85
N GLY A 355 3.18 14.31 -17.22
CA GLY A 355 2.00 14.85 -17.88
C GLY A 355 0.79 13.91 -17.89
N VAL A 356 0.82 12.83 -17.12
CA VAL A 356 -0.32 11.91 -16.96
C VAL A 356 -1.45 12.62 -16.22
N LYS A 357 -2.69 12.50 -16.72
CA LYS A 357 -3.90 12.98 -16.05
C LYS A 357 -4.89 11.86 -15.79
N GLN A 358 -5.19 11.09 -16.81
CA GLN A 358 -6.06 9.92 -16.72
C GLN A 358 -5.26 8.66 -17.00
N PHE A 359 -5.51 7.58 -16.25
CA PHE A 359 -4.75 6.35 -16.42
C PHE A 359 -5.52 5.09 -16.06
N ARG A 360 -5.08 3.98 -16.65
CA ARG A 360 -5.48 2.61 -16.34
C ARG A 360 -4.38 1.96 -15.53
N LEU A 361 -4.64 1.65 -14.25
CA LEU A 361 -3.60 1.19 -13.33
C LEU A 361 -3.42 -0.32 -13.37
N ILE A 362 -2.25 -0.77 -13.82
CA ILE A 362 -1.85 -2.18 -13.79
C ILE A 362 -1.51 -2.55 -12.34
N THR A 363 -2.45 -3.13 -11.60
CA THR A 363 -2.24 -3.49 -10.20
C THR A 363 -3.25 -4.51 -9.68
N ASN A 364 -2.79 -5.31 -8.70
CA ASN A 364 -3.65 -6.14 -7.85
C ASN A 364 -3.66 -5.63 -6.39
N ASN A 365 -2.97 -4.52 -6.08
CA ASN A 365 -2.86 -3.98 -4.73
C ASN A 365 -3.81 -2.79 -4.53
N PRO A 366 -4.88 -2.89 -3.70
CA PRO A 366 -5.81 -1.80 -3.47
C PRO A 366 -5.16 -0.58 -2.79
N ARG A 367 -4.10 -0.76 -1.99
CA ARG A 367 -3.35 0.34 -1.38
C ARG A 367 -2.69 1.26 -2.43
N LYS A 368 -2.29 0.72 -3.58
CA LYS A 368 -1.76 1.54 -4.69
C LYS A 368 -2.83 2.45 -5.28
N ILE A 369 -4.08 1.97 -5.33
CA ILE A 369 -5.22 2.75 -5.79
C ILE A 369 -5.47 3.93 -4.84
N ALA A 370 -5.52 3.66 -3.54
CA ALA A 370 -5.72 4.69 -2.51
C ALA A 370 -4.57 5.71 -2.49
N GLY A 371 -3.32 5.24 -2.59
CA GLY A 371 -2.13 6.07 -2.52
C GLY A 371 -1.87 7.00 -3.72
N LEU A 372 -2.64 6.86 -4.81
CA LEU A 372 -2.58 7.74 -5.98
C LEU A 372 -3.74 8.74 -6.05
N LYS A 373 -4.72 8.65 -5.14
CA LYS A 373 -5.84 9.60 -5.07
C LYS A 373 -5.38 10.97 -4.55
N GLY A 374 -6.01 12.03 -5.04
CA GLY A 374 -5.80 13.40 -4.54
C GLY A 374 -4.63 14.15 -5.16
N TYR A 375 -3.95 13.59 -6.17
CA TYR A 375 -2.79 14.20 -6.85
C TYR A 375 -3.12 14.78 -8.24
N ASP A 376 -4.34 15.19 -8.48
CA ASP A 376 -4.77 15.67 -9.81
C ASP A 376 -4.62 14.59 -10.90
N LEU A 377 -4.77 13.33 -10.47
CA LEU A 377 -4.68 12.10 -11.25
C LEU A 377 -6.01 11.34 -11.15
N GLU A 378 -6.58 10.99 -12.28
CA GLU A 378 -7.82 10.21 -12.37
C GLU A 378 -7.52 8.78 -12.82
N MET A 379 -7.78 7.83 -11.93
CA MET A 379 -7.75 6.42 -12.30
C MET A 379 -9.09 6.04 -12.94
N VAL A 380 -9.06 5.78 -14.23
CA VAL A 380 -10.25 5.41 -15.02
C VAL A 380 -10.60 3.93 -14.82
N ASP A 381 -9.57 3.06 -14.77
CA ASP A 381 -9.77 1.62 -14.70
C ASP A 381 -8.57 0.92 -14.03
N ARG A 382 -8.84 -0.27 -13.48
CA ARG A 382 -7.83 -1.20 -12.98
C ARG A 382 -7.57 -2.30 -14.00
N VAL A 383 -6.32 -2.46 -14.37
CA VAL A 383 -5.88 -3.57 -15.21
C VAL A 383 -5.26 -4.65 -14.33
N PRO A 384 -5.85 -5.84 -14.26
CA PRO A 384 -5.30 -6.93 -13.44
C PRO A 384 -3.96 -7.41 -14.01
N LEU A 385 -3.04 -7.77 -13.11
CA LEU A 385 -1.73 -8.31 -13.45
C LEU A 385 -1.67 -9.77 -13.01
N LEU A 386 -1.92 -10.66 -13.95
CA LEU A 386 -1.96 -12.10 -13.70
C LEU A 386 -0.55 -12.67 -13.82
N ILE A 387 -0.07 -13.28 -12.74
CA ILE A 387 1.21 -13.99 -12.69
C ILE A 387 0.96 -15.37 -12.13
N GLU A 388 1.43 -16.38 -12.84
CA GLU A 388 1.35 -17.76 -12.40
C GLU A 388 2.14 -17.97 -11.10
N ALA A 389 1.53 -18.63 -10.14
CA ALA A 389 2.20 -19.03 -8.91
C ALA A 389 3.20 -20.15 -9.22
N THR A 390 4.32 -20.12 -8.53
CA THR A 390 5.32 -21.19 -8.54
C THR A 390 5.32 -21.91 -7.20
N SER A 391 5.88 -23.11 -7.12
CA SER A 391 6.04 -23.86 -5.87
C SER A 391 6.85 -23.09 -4.80
N TYR A 392 7.61 -22.07 -5.19
CA TYR A 392 8.44 -21.26 -4.28
C TYR A 392 7.77 -19.99 -3.78
N ASN A 393 6.72 -19.48 -4.47
CA ASN A 393 6.08 -18.21 -4.11
C ASN A 393 4.58 -18.33 -3.77
N VAL A 394 4.03 -19.53 -3.78
CA VAL A 394 2.61 -19.76 -3.51
C VAL A 394 2.20 -19.25 -2.12
N ASP A 395 2.98 -19.54 -1.07
CA ASP A 395 2.71 -19.07 0.29
C ASP A 395 2.81 -17.54 0.40
N TYR A 396 3.78 -16.95 -0.30
CA TYR A 396 3.93 -15.50 -0.40
C TYR A 396 2.71 -14.84 -1.07
N LEU A 397 2.18 -15.44 -2.14
CA LEU A 397 0.98 -14.94 -2.82
C LEU A 397 -0.27 -15.15 -1.96
N ALA A 398 -0.38 -16.27 -1.25
CA ALA A 398 -1.45 -16.52 -0.29
C ALA A 398 -1.46 -15.46 0.84
N THR A 399 -0.29 -15.16 1.43
CA THR A 399 -0.15 -14.08 2.43
C THR A 399 -0.56 -12.71 1.87
N LYS A 400 -0.20 -12.41 0.62
CA LYS A 400 -0.63 -11.17 -0.05
C LYS A 400 -2.15 -11.08 -0.17
N ALA A 401 -2.83 -12.16 -0.53
CA ALA A 401 -4.28 -12.20 -0.65
C ALA A 401 -4.96 -12.08 0.72
N GLN A 402 -4.57 -12.92 1.67
CA GLN A 402 -5.26 -13.08 2.95
C GLN A 402 -4.97 -11.94 3.94
N LYS A 403 -3.68 -11.56 4.10
CA LYS A 403 -3.26 -10.59 5.12
C LYS A 403 -3.10 -9.15 4.59
N LEU A 404 -2.89 -8.97 3.30
CA LEU A 404 -2.65 -7.66 2.70
C LEU A 404 -3.76 -7.17 1.77
N GLY A 405 -4.84 -7.97 1.61
CA GLY A 405 -6.00 -7.62 0.80
C GLY A 405 -5.68 -7.41 -0.68
N HIS A 406 -4.60 -8.04 -1.18
CA HIS A 406 -4.31 -7.99 -2.59
C HIS A 406 -5.44 -8.65 -3.37
N LEU A 407 -5.92 -7.97 -4.41
CA LEU A 407 -6.84 -8.48 -5.41
C LEU A 407 -6.05 -9.42 -6.38
N LEU A 408 -5.28 -10.31 -5.78
CA LEU A 408 -4.85 -11.51 -6.48
C LEU A 408 -6.16 -12.24 -6.71
N LEU A 409 -6.38 -12.73 -7.92
CA LEU A 409 -7.52 -13.56 -8.20
C LEU A 409 -7.67 -14.51 -7.00
N GLN A 410 -8.64 -14.28 -6.12
CA GLN A 410 -9.27 -15.39 -5.45
C GLN A 410 -10.00 -16.05 -6.60
N THR A 411 -9.29 -16.84 -7.31
CA THR A 411 -9.82 -17.69 -8.33
C THR A 411 -10.70 -18.64 -7.54
N TYR A 412 -11.99 -18.57 -7.79
CA TYR A 412 -12.75 -19.80 -7.61
C TYR A 412 -12.12 -20.74 -8.63
N LEU A 413 -11.22 -21.59 -8.15
CA LEU A 413 -10.53 -22.54 -9.00
C LEU A 413 -11.53 -23.64 -9.30
N VAL A 414 -11.98 -23.65 -10.54
CA VAL A 414 -12.61 -24.84 -11.08
C VAL A 414 -11.48 -25.74 -11.54
N THR A 415 -11.20 -26.78 -10.78
CA THR A 415 -10.21 -27.77 -11.14
C THR A 415 -10.88 -28.85 -11.99
N VAL A 416 -10.35 -29.08 -13.16
CA VAL A 416 -10.83 -30.09 -14.10
C VAL A 416 -9.73 -31.12 -14.32
N ALA A 417 -9.97 -32.37 -13.97
CA ALA A 417 -9.10 -33.48 -14.30
C ALA A 417 -9.71 -34.30 -15.43
N ILE A 418 -8.95 -34.47 -16.50
CA ILE A 418 -9.35 -35.26 -17.68
C ILE A 418 -8.58 -36.56 -17.68
N GLN A 419 -9.27 -37.69 -17.75
CA GLN A 419 -8.68 -38.98 -18.02
C GLN A 419 -9.00 -39.42 -19.45
N TRP A 420 -7.99 -39.69 -20.25
CA TRP A 420 -8.12 -40.17 -21.62
C TRP A 420 -8.20 -41.69 -21.69
N GLN A 421 -8.88 -42.22 -22.69
CA GLN A 421 -8.93 -43.67 -22.97
C GLN A 421 -7.55 -44.20 -23.36
N ASP A 422 -6.82 -43.41 -24.14
CA ASP A 422 -5.50 -43.77 -24.67
C ASP A 422 -4.43 -42.79 -24.15
N GLU A 423 -3.27 -43.33 -23.77
CA GLU A 423 -2.10 -42.48 -23.48
C GLU A 423 -1.67 -41.76 -24.75
N PRO A 424 -1.34 -40.44 -24.67
CA PRO A 424 -0.77 -39.74 -25.80
C PRO A 424 0.58 -40.39 -26.18
N HIS A 425 0.69 -40.86 -27.41
CA HIS A 425 1.85 -41.61 -27.89
C HIS A 425 3.08 -40.73 -28.11
N SER A 426 2.96 -39.41 -28.07
CA SER A 426 4.05 -38.46 -28.23
C SER A 426 3.84 -37.16 -27.46
N VAL A 427 4.94 -36.45 -27.20
CA VAL A 427 4.93 -35.09 -26.63
C VAL A 427 4.13 -34.12 -27.51
N THR A 428 4.20 -34.30 -28.84
CA THR A 428 3.45 -33.48 -29.80
C THR A 428 1.94 -33.66 -29.65
N GLU A 429 1.47 -34.91 -29.51
CA GLU A 429 0.04 -35.17 -29.32
C GLU A 429 -0.49 -34.60 -27.99
N ARG A 430 0.32 -34.65 -26.93
CA ARG A 430 -0.02 -34.00 -25.65
C ARG A 430 -0.10 -32.49 -25.82
N TYR A 431 0.81 -31.89 -26.55
CA TYR A 431 0.82 -30.46 -26.84
C TYR A 431 -0.40 -30.04 -27.66
N ASP A 432 -0.79 -30.80 -28.67
CA ASP A 432 -1.96 -30.54 -29.48
C ASP A 432 -3.28 -30.60 -28.67
N ARG A 433 -3.35 -31.52 -27.70
CA ARG A 433 -4.50 -31.61 -26.77
C ARG A 433 -4.55 -30.38 -25.85
N LEU A 434 -3.42 -29.92 -25.35
CA LEU A 434 -3.32 -28.70 -24.53
C LEU A 434 -3.69 -27.44 -25.33
N GLU A 435 -3.22 -27.31 -26.55
CA GLU A 435 -3.56 -26.17 -27.41
C GLU A 435 -5.07 -26.10 -27.72
N LYS A 436 -5.71 -27.24 -27.95
CA LYS A 436 -7.18 -27.29 -28.09
C LYS A 436 -7.90 -26.82 -26.83
N LEU A 437 -7.41 -27.19 -25.65
CA LEU A 437 -7.95 -26.71 -24.36
C LEU A 437 -7.75 -25.20 -24.19
N ARG A 438 -6.57 -24.66 -24.54
CA ARG A 438 -6.30 -23.21 -24.51
C ARG A 438 -7.24 -22.45 -25.43
N HIS A 439 -7.48 -22.94 -26.62
CA HIS A 439 -8.43 -22.31 -27.54
C HIS A 439 -9.87 -22.29 -26.98
N LEU A 440 -10.30 -23.35 -26.33
CA LEU A 440 -11.61 -23.40 -25.68
C LEU A 440 -11.73 -22.41 -24.52
N THR A 441 -10.72 -22.31 -23.68
CA THR A 441 -10.73 -21.40 -22.52
C THR A 441 -10.60 -19.95 -22.94
N THR A 442 -9.76 -19.62 -23.93
CA THR A 442 -9.59 -18.27 -24.45
C THR A 442 -10.87 -17.76 -25.14
N ALA A 443 -11.62 -18.65 -25.79
CA ALA A 443 -12.90 -18.28 -26.43
C ALA A 443 -13.98 -17.84 -25.43
N HIS A 444 -13.77 -18.10 -24.13
CA HIS A 444 -14.69 -17.78 -23.05
C HIS A 444 -14.09 -16.85 -21.99
N ASP A 445 -12.98 -16.15 -22.30
CA ASP A 445 -12.25 -15.27 -21.37
C ASP A 445 -11.83 -15.96 -20.06
N LEU A 446 -11.64 -17.29 -20.09
CA LEU A 446 -11.19 -18.07 -18.96
C LEU A 446 -9.68 -18.34 -19.05
N LEU A 447 -9.01 -18.23 -17.91
CA LEU A 447 -7.60 -18.55 -17.80
C LEU A 447 -7.41 -20.06 -17.63
N LEU A 448 -6.62 -20.66 -18.52
CA LEU A 448 -6.18 -22.04 -18.40
C LEU A 448 -4.84 -22.08 -17.67
N GLN A 449 -4.80 -22.73 -16.52
CA GLN A 449 -3.57 -22.98 -15.77
C GLN A 449 -3.29 -24.49 -15.73
N GLU A 450 -2.23 -24.93 -16.39
CA GLU A 450 -1.78 -26.34 -16.35
C GLU A 450 -1.08 -26.61 -15.02
N GLU A 451 -1.36 -27.75 -14.39
CA GLU A 451 -0.61 -28.21 -13.23
C GLU A 451 0.74 -28.78 -13.67
N ALA A 452 1.78 -27.93 -13.65
CA ALA A 452 3.13 -28.23 -14.14
C ALA A 452 3.95 -29.10 -13.16
N ARG A 453 3.37 -30.08 -12.47
CA ARG A 453 4.13 -30.93 -11.52
C ARG A 453 4.52 -32.28 -12.11
N PRO A 454 5.83 -32.64 -12.05
CA PRO A 454 6.25 -34.03 -12.29
C PRO A 454 5.55 -35.06 -11.37
N MET A 455 5.08 -34.63 -10.17
CA MET A 455 4.35 -35.47 -9.25
C MET A 455 2.92 -35.81 -9.72
N ALA A 456 2.24 -34.92 -10.44
CA ALA A 456 0.91 -35.24 -10.97
C ALA A 456 1.00 -36.39 -11.99
N ILE A 457 2.03 -36.43 -12.82
CA ILE A 457 2.30 -37.54 -13.74
C ILE A 457 2.58 -38.85 -13.00
N ALA A 458 3.23 -38.79 -11.84
CA ALA A 458 3.54 -39.95 -11.03
C ALA A 458 2.32 -40.49 -10.25
N LEU A 459 1.37 -39.61 -9.86
CA LEU A 459 0.18 -40.00 -9.10
C LEU A 459 -0.98 -40.45 -9.98
N PHE A 460 -1.14 -39.86 -11.20
CA PHE A 460 -2.32 -40.05 -12.05
C PHE A 460 -2.05 -40.84 -13.34
N GLY A 461 -0.81 -41.23 -13.58
CA GLY A 461 -0.42 -41.93 -14.80
C GLY A 461 -0.34 -40.97 -16.01
N LYS A 462 0.21 -41.47 -17.13
CA LYS A 462 0.42 -40.68 -18.34
C LYS A 462 -0.87 -40.35 -19.12
N SER A 463 -1.99 -40.99 -18.75
CA SER A 463 -3.28 -40.83 -19.41
C SER A 463 -4.18 -39.74 -18.79
N SER A 464 -3.69 -38.99 -17.81
CA SER A 464 -4.48 -37.93 -17.16
C SER A 464 -3.83 -36.55 -17.28
N LEU A 465 -4.67 -35.53 -17.36
CA LEU A 465 -4.31 -34.10 -17.32
C LEU A 465 -5.21 -33.38 -16.34
N THR A 466 -4.61 -32.62 -15.44
CA THR A 466 -5.34 -31.73 -14.53
C THR A 466 -5.03 -30.28 -14.91
N PHE A 467 -6.04 -29.46 -14.99
CA PHE A 467 -5.90 -28.02 -15.20
C PHE A 467 -6.90 -27.24 -14.36
N HIS A 468 -6.59 -25.99 -14.13
CA HIS A 468 -7.41 -25.07 -13.35
C HIS A 468 -7.98 -23.98 -14.25
N LEU A 469 -9.27 -23.71 -14.12
CA LEU A 469 -9.93 -22.60 -14.78
C LEU A 469 -10.03 -21.44 -13.79
N GLY A 470 -9.39 -20.33 -14.11
CA GLY A 470 -9.40 -19.11 -13.31
C GLY A 470 -10.61 -18.22 -13.66
N LEU A 471 -11.34 -17.76 -12.63
CA LEU A 471 -12.43 -16.81 -12.76
C LEU A 471 -12.01 -15.45 -12.19
N ASP A 472 -12.18 -14.37 -12.95
CA ASP A 472 -11.85 -13.01 -12.46
C ASP A 472 -12.91 -12.53 -11.46
N GLN A 473 -12.48 -12.26 -10.22
CA GLN A 473 -13.37 -11.74 -9.17
C GLN A 473 -13.96 -10.36 -9.45
N ALA A 474 -13.34 -9.57 -10.29
CA ALA A 474 -13.88 -8.25 -10.63
C ALA A 474 -15.28 -8.34 -11.25
N ASN A 475 -15.60 -9.49 -11.86
CA ASN A 475 -16.89 -9.79 -12.47
C ASN A 475 -17.77 -10.72 -11.63
N VAL A 476 -17.28 -11.21 -10.48
CA VAL A 476 -17.99 -12.12 -9.58
C VAL A 476 -18.35 -11.36 -8.30
N ALA A 477 -19.26 -10.39 -8.43
CA ALA A 477 -19.64 -9.49 -7.34
C ALA A 477 -20.52 -10.13 -6.25
N ALA A 478 -20.96 -11.40 -6.40
CA ALA A 478 -21.81 -12.08 -5.45
C ALA A 478 -21.15 -13.36 -4.95
N ALA A 479 -21.28 -13.64 -3.64
CA ALA A 479 -20.82 -14.88 -3.01
C ALA A 479 -21.47 -16.15 -3.61
N ASP A 480 -22.57 -15.99 -4.34
CA ASP A 480 -23.44 -17.07 -4.84
C ASP A 480 -23.54 -17.10 -6.38
N TRP A 481 -22.54 -16.60 -7.10
CA TRP A 481 -22.52 -16.56 -8.57
C TRP A 481 -22.76 -17.94 -9.23
N TYR A 482 -22.30 -19.01 -8.58
CA TYR A 482 -22.47 -20.39 -9.02
C TYR A 482 -23.93 -20.89 -8.94
N GLN A 483 -24.81 -20.17 -8.25
CA GLN A 483 -26.24 -20.44 -8.18
C GLN A 483 -27.02 -19.75 -9.29
N ASP A 484 -26.43 -18.76 -9.95
CA ASP A 484 -27.04 -18.04 -11.07
C ASP A 484 -26.69 -18.69 -12.40
N CYS A 485 -27.62 -19.46 -12.94
CA CYS A 485 -27.49 -20.15 -14.22
C CYS A 485 -27.29 -19.22 -15.42
N THR A 486 -27.60 -17.95 -15.28
CA THR A 486 -27.42 -16.96 -16.34
C THR A 486 -26.08 -16.24 -16.24
N HIS A 487 -25.33 -16.48 -15.16
CA HIS A 487 -24.03 -15.84 -14.97
C HIS A 487 -23.05 -16.25 -16.08
N PRO A 488 -22.35 -15.31 -16.74
CA PRO A 488 -21.51 -15.61 -17.90
C PRO A 488 -20.46 -16.71 -17.65
N TYR A 489 -19.88 -16.76 -16.45
CA TYR A 489 -18.87 -17.79 -16.10
C TYR A 489 -19.48 -19.18 -15.93
N VAL A 490 -20.68 -19.30 -15.37
CA VAL A 490 -21.39 -20.58 -15.26
C VAL A 490 -21.71 -21.11 -16.63
N LEU A 491 -22.19 -20.25 -17.53
CA LEU A 491 -22.45 -20.61 -18.93
C LEU A 491 -21.15 -20.99 -19.66
N ALA A 492 -20.05 -20.25 -19.46
CA ALA A 492 -18.76 -20.56 -20.08
C ALA A 492 -18.20 -21.91 -19.60
N ILE A 493 -18.26 -22.18 -18.30
CA ILE A 493 -17.84 -23.47 -17.73
C ILE A 493 -18.70 -24.60 -18.32
N GLY A 494 -20.02 -24.44 -18.35
CA GLY A 494 -20.93 -25.41 -18.94
C GLY A 494 -20.59 -25.71 -20.41
N GLN A 495 -20.34 -24.69 -21.21
CA GLN A 495 -19.97 -24.82 -22.63
C GLN A 495 -18.61 -25.53 -22.80
N ILE A 496 -17.62 -25.25 -21.94
CA ILE A 496 -16.31 -25.95 -21.96
C ILE A 496 -16.52 -27.43 -21.64
N LEU A 497 -17.30 -27.73 -20.59
CA LEU A 497 -17.60 -29.12 -20.21
C LEU A 497 -18.35 -29.85 -21.31
N ASP A 498 -19.35 -29.23 -21.96
CA ASP A 498 -20.07 -29.81 -23.08
C ASP A 498 -19.17 -30.07 -24.29
N ASN A 499 -18.25 -29.13 -24.59
CA ASN A 499 -17.25 -29.33 -25.64
C ASN A 499 -16.29 -30.49 -25.32
N LEU A 500 -15.75 -30.53 -24.09
CA LEU A 500 -14.93 -31.67 -23.65
C LEU A 500 -15.73 -32.97 -23.74
N ALA A 501 -17.03 -32.90 -23.49
CA ALA A 501 -17.95 -34.02 -23.62
C ALA A 501 -18.04 -34.54 -25.08
N THR A 502 -17.78 -33.81 -26.11
CA THR A 502 -17.77 -34.29 -27.51
C THR A 502 -16.51 -35.03 -27.89
N TRP A 503 -15.41 -34.90 -27.15
CA TRP A 503 -14.12 -35.53 -27.49
C TRP A 503 -14.15 -37.04 -27.22
N SER A 504 -14.11 -37.85 -28.27
CA SER A 504 -14.24 -39.31 -28.18
C SER A 504 -13.15 -39.99 -27.33
N THR A 505 -12.01 -39.34 -27.16
CA THR A 505 -10.86 -39.88 -26.44
C THR A 505 -10.86 -39.62 -24.94
N VAL A 506 -11.78 -38.82 -24.39
CA VAL A 506 -11.84 -38.57 -22.95
C VAL A 506 -12.74 -39.60 -22.29
N GLN A 507 -12.27 -40.26 -21.26
CA GLN A 507 -12.98 -41.29 -20.52
C GLN A 507 -13.63 -40.77 -19.23
N GLN A 508 -12.95 -39.82 -18.57
CA GLN A 508 -13.32 -39.36 -17.26
C GLN A 508 -12.96 -37.89 -17.02
N LEU A 509 -13.87 -37.13 -16.47
CA LEU A 509 -13.68 -35.73 -16.09
C LEU A 509 -14.06 -35.55 -14.62
N GLU A 510 -13.17 -35.01 -13.79
CA GLU A 510 -13.47 -34.64 -12.41
C GLU A 510 -13.42 -33.13 -12.22
N PHE A 511 -14.28 -32.62 -11.38
CA PHE A 511 -14.59 -31.21 -11.31
C PHE A 511 -14.80 -30.75 -9.87
N LEU A 512 -14.04 -29.76 -9.40
CA LEU A 512 -14.16 -29.17 -8.08
C LEU A 512 -14.26 -27.64 -8.18
N VAL A 513 -15.22 -27.09 -7.49
CA VAL A 513 -15.30 -25.65 -7.22
C VAL A 513 -14.82 -25.40 -5.81
N SER A 514 -13.76 -24.60 -5.65
CA SER A 514 -13.21 -24.24 -4.35
C SER A 514 -13.26 -22.73 -4.16
N PRO A 515 -13.91 -22.22 -3.09
CA PRO A 515 -13.82 -20.81 -2.75
C PRO A 515 -12.48 -20.52 -2.09
N GLY A 516 -11.57 -19.84 -2.79
CA GLY A 516 -10.41 -19.17 -2.18
C GLY A 516 -9.44 -20.00 -1.36
N GLY A 517 -9.50 -21.33 -1.43
CA GLY A 517 -8.62 -22.25 -0.72
C GLY A 517 -7.37 -22.57 -1.54
N ASP A 518 -6.31 -22.94 -0.85
CA ASP A 518 -5.06 -23.44 -1.42
C ASP A 518 -5.33 -24.49 -2.51
N PRO A 519 -4.96 -24.22 -3.78
CA PRO A 519 -5.17 -25.17 -4.87
C PRO A 519 -4.34 -26.45 -4.72
N PHE A 520 -3.46 -26.52 -3.71
CA PHE A 520 -2.49 -27.60 -3.55
C PHE A 520 -2.73 -28.52 -2.36
N THR A 521 -3.61 -28.14 -1.42
CA THR A 521 -3.82 -28.93 -0.20
C THR A 521 -4.96 -29.91 -0.26
N ASN A 522 -5.91 -29.76 -1.17
CA ASN A 522 -7.01 -30.73 -1.21
C ASN A 522 -7.54 -30.94 -2.61
N LEU A 523 -7.47 -32.15 -3.01
CA LEU A 523 -8.45 -32.88 -3.79
C LEU A 523 -8.13 -33.16 -5.24
N GLN A 524 -8.02 -34.42 -5.42
CA GLN A 524 -8.29 -35.15 -6.63
C GLN A 524 -9.78 -35.04 -6.94
N VAL A 525 -10.10 -34.34 -7.96
CA VAL A 525 -11.44 -34.22 -8.45
C VAL A 525 -11.52 -34.84 -9.81
N LYS A 526 -12.46 -35.73 -10.02
CA LYS A 526 -12.57 -36.51 -11.22
C LYS A 526 -13.89 -36.31 -11.90
N LEU A 527 -13.91 -35.90 -13.13
CA LEU A 527 -15.05 -35.71 -13.99
C LEU A 527 -15.14 -36.82 -15.04
N HIS A 528 -16.25 -37.47 -15.11
CA HIS A 528 -16.50 -38.61 -16.00
C HIS A 528 -17.43 -38.22 -17.14
N ARG A 529 -17.30 -38.85 -18.27
CA ARG A 529 -17.90 -38.48 -19.50
C ARG A 529 -18.61 -39.54 -20.26
N GLN A 530 -19.52 -39.14 -20.91
CA GLN A 530 -20.28 -39.45 -22.06
C GLN A 530 -21.68 -39.78 -21.76
N LEU A 531 -22.56 -38.97 -22.26
CA LEU A 531 -23.89 -39.20 -21.80
C LEU A 531 -23.79 -39.27 -20.29
N PHE A 532 -23.34 -38.20 -19.71
CA PHE A 532 -22.91 -38.20 -18.33
C PHE A 532 -24.07 -38.33 -17.42
N ARG A 533 -24.03 -39.33 -16.57
CA ARG A 533 -24.87 -39.45 -15.38
C ARG A 533 -24.03 -39.00 -14.20
N LEU A 534 -24.64 -38.15 -13.38
CA LEU A 534 -24.12 -37.89 -12.04
C LEU A 534 -24.27 -39.19 -11.24
N ASP A 535 -23.16 -39.77 -10.78
CA ASP A 535 -23.20 -41.08 -10.09
C ASP A 535 -23.90 -41.04 -8.71
N GLU A 536 -24.31 -39.86 -8.21
CA GLU A 536 -24.92 -39.71 -6.88
C GLU A 536 -26.27 -38.95 -6.84
N ALA A 537 -26.93 -38.64 -7.94
CA ALA A 537 -28.24 -38.00 -7.90
C ALA A 537 -29.31 -38.81 -8.62
N ASN A 538 -30.22 -39.34 -7.87
CA ASN A 538 -31.59 -39.77 -8.18
C ASN A 538 -31.95 -40.23 -9.62
N GLY A 539 -31.03 -40.80 -10.39
CA GLY A 539 -31.34 -41.49 -11.64
C GLY A 539 -31.64 -40.62 -12.85
N GLU A 540 -31.53 -39.28 -12.78
CA GLU A 540 -31.73 -38.38 -13.92
C GLU A 540 -30.42 -38.10 -14.66
N THR A 541 -30.49 -38.12 -15.98
CA THR A 541 -29.35 -37.82 -16.86
C THR A 541 -29.25 -36.32 -17.04
N LEU A 542 -28.28 -35.66 -16.39
CA LEU A 542 -28.01 -34.23 -16.55
C LEU A 542 -26.85 -34.04 -17.50
N ARG A 543 -26.93 -33.02 -18.34
CA ARG A 543 -25.74 -32.50 -19.06
C ARG A 543 -24.88 -31.72 -18.09
N PRO A 544 -23.55 -31.65 -18.30
CA PRO A 544 -22.68 -30.82 -17.44
C PRO A 544 -23.14 -29.36 -17.30
N SER A 545 -23.69 -28.77 -18.38
CA SER A 545 -24.29 -27.43 -18.37
C SER A 545 -25.57 -27.32 -17.52
N GLU A 546 -26.25 -28.41 -17.23
CA GLU A 546 -27.47 -28.46 -16.42
C GLU A 546 -27.21 -28.58 -14.91
N LEU A 547 -25.94 -28.68 -14.51
CA LEU A 547 -25.51 -28.58 -13.11
C LEU A 547 -25.64 -27.17 -12.50
N CYS A 548 -25.99 -26.21 -13.33
CA CYS A 548 -26.23 -24.85 -12.90
C CYS A 548 -27.32 -24.81 -11.79
N GLY A 549 -27.02 -24.11 -10.69
CA GLY A 549 -27.88 -24.08 -9.50
C GLY A 549 -27.71 -25.25 -8.54
N GLN A 550 -26.93 -26.29 -8.92
CA GLN A 550 -26.60 -27.42 -8.06
C GLN A 550 -25.12 -27.44 -7.65
N LEU A 551 -24.32 -26.50 -8.16
CA LEU A 551 -22.92 -26.36 -7.82
C LEU A 551 -22.79 -25.77 -6.41
N GLU A 552 -22.55 -26.64 -5.43
CA GLU A 552 -22.22 -26.20 -4.07
C GLU A 552 -20.70 -26.12 -3.89
N THR A 553 -20.26 -25.13 -3.12
CA THR A 553 -18.85 -24.99 -2.75
C THR A 553 -18.36 -26.24 -2.01
N GLN A 554 -17.23 -26.80 -2.43
CA GLN A 554 -16.60 -28.01 -1.87
C GLN A 554 -17.26 -29.33 -2.20
N ARG A 555 -18.18 -29.42 -3.15
CA ARG A 555 -18.65 -30.71 -3.66
C ARG A 555 -17.86 -31.17 -4.87
N ILE A 556 -17.67 -32.50 -4.93
CA ILE A 556 -17.05 -33.22 -6.05
C ILE A 556 -18.17 -33.76 -6.92
N TYR A 557 -18.11 -33.40 -8.20
CA TYR A 557 -19.03 -33.91 -9.21
C TYR A 557 -18.28 -34.86 -10.13
N VAL A 558 -18.78 -36.09 -10.25
CA VAL A 558 -18.13 -37.19 -10.98
C VAL A 558 -19.04 -37.65 -12.13
N PHE A 559 -18.55 -37.62 -13.35
CA PHE A 559 -19.28 -37.98 -14.55
C PHE A 559 -18.56 -39.15 -15.26
N SER A 560 -19.21 -40.29 -15.42
CA SER A 560 -18.68 -41.50 -16.07
C SER A 560 -19.27 -41.72 -17.46
N ARG A 561 -18.48 -42.32 -18.34
CA ARG A 561 -18.94 -42.80 -19.61
C ARG A 561 -19.68 -44.14 -19.41
N HIS A 562 -20.97 -44.17 -19.64
CA HIS A 562 -21.68 -45.43 -19.80
C HIS A 562 -21.51 -45.91 -21.23
N THR A 563 -20.91 -47.08 -21.39
CA THR A 563 -21.13 -47.90 -22.60
C THR A 563 -22.57 -48.38 -22.54
N PRO A 564 -23.39 -48.17 -23.60
CA PRO A 564 -24.66 -48.86 -23.67
C PRO A 564 -24.39 -50.36 -23.50
N ALA A 565 -25.02 -51.01 -22.52
CA ALA A 565 -25.04 -52.44 -22.49
C ALA A 565 -25.72 -52.92 -23.76
N ASP A 566 -25.05 -53.83 -24.51
CA ASP A 566 -25.64 -54.56 -25.63
C ASP A 566 -26.93 -55.27 -25.22
#